data_206d6808f6bc20378b8c0ee6582c4921
#
_entry.id   206d6808f6bc20378b8c0ee6582c4921
#
_cell.length_a   1.000
_cell.length_b   1.000
_cell.length_c   1.000
_cell.angle_alpha   90.00
_cell.angle_beta   90.00
_cell.angle_gamma   90.00
#
_symmetry.space_group_name_H-M   'P 1'
#
loop_
_entity.id
_entity.type
_entity.pdbx_description
1 polymer ?
#
loop_
_entity_poly.entity_id
_entity_poly.type
_entity_poly.pdbx_seq_one_letter_code
_entity_poly.pdbx_strand_id
1 'polypeptide(L)'
;IAEKIIDEVYQVDYLNNNKLQLFFVANNKLHVIDRLGNYVSPFPVSIAQQNVEFVTVIDYDNSKKYRFLLADKSGKLWLYDNEGRMLEGWKPKNVEAPLFSNSNHHRLRGKDFILALRKDGWAYLMTRRGENVKGFPLNLDVRCDGDYFLESGSTLSTTYFVIVSRDGTKVKFNVEGKI
;
A
#
# COMPACT_ATOMS: atom_id res chain seq x y z
N ILE A 1 -21.89 -6.55 16.98
CA ILE A 1 -22.03 -6.31 15.55
C ILE A 1 -20.88 -7.07 14.89
N ALA A 2 -21.19 -8.12 14.15
CA ALA A 2 -20.17 -8.88 13.42
C ALA A 2 -19.85 -8.12 12.11
N GLU A 3 -19.07 -7.05 12.21
CA GLU A 3 -18.58 -6.33 11.04
C GLU A 3 -17.33 -7.06 10.52
N LYS A 4 -17.31 -7.32 9.22
CA LYS A 4 -16.17 -7.95 8.59
C LYS A 4 -15.03 -6.94 8.48
N ILE A 5 -13.89 -7.26 9.08
CA ILE A 5 -12.64 -6.54 8.85
C ILE A 5 -12.21 -6.79 7.41
N ILE A 6 -11.81 -5.74 6.74
CA ILE A 6 -11.29 -5.77 5.37
C ILE A 6 -9.78 -5.91 5.47
N ASP A 7 -9.24 -6.94 4.76
CA ASP A 7 -7.81 -7.20 4.69
C ASP A 7 -7.18 -7.51 6.06
N GLU A 8 -6.13 -6.83 6.44
CA GLU A 8 -5.32 -7.10 7.62
C GLU A 8 -5.61 -6.17 8.80
N VAL A 9 -5.22 -6.61 9.99
CA VAL A 9 -5.17 -5.78 11.21
C VAL A 9 -3.71 -5.41 11.47
N TYR A 10 -3.42 -4.12 11.53
CA TYR A 10 -2.08 -3.59 11.71
C TYR A 10 -1.84 -3.17 13.16
N GLN A 11 -0.67 -3.52 13.69
CA GLN A 11 -0.19 -2.95 14.96
C GLN A 11 0.55 -1.65 14.67
N VAL A 12 0.11 -0.57 15.33
CA VAL A 12 0.66 0.78 15.16
C VAL A 12 0.91 1.42 16.53
N ASP A 13 2.02 2.11 16.72
CA ASP A 13 2.23 2.97 17.90
C ASP A 13 1.68 4.37 17.62
N TYR A 14 0.35 4.44 17.44
CA TYR A 14 -0.35 5.65 17.03
C TYR A 14 -0.18 6.79 18.04
N LEU A 15 -0.18 6.46 19.33
CA LEU A 15 -0.02 7.43 20.41
C LEU A 15 1.44 7.81 20.69
N ASN A 16 2.38 7.23 19.94
CA ASN A 16 3.83 7.44 20.11
C ASN A 16 4.30 7.28 21.57
N ASN A 17 3.84 6.24 22.23
CA ASN A 17 4.12 5.95 23.62
C ASN A 17 4.65 4.53 23.87
N ASN A 18 5.09 3.84 22.79
CA ASN A 18 5.55 2.47 22.76
C ASN A 18 4.50 1.42 23.21
N LYS A 19 3.22 1.81 23.21
CA LYS A 19 2.08 0.91 23.41
C LYS A 19 1.34 0.79 22.09
N LEU A 20 1.19 -0.43 21.60
CA LEU A 20 0.58 -0.68 20.30
C LEU A 20 -0.94 -0.54 20.39
N GLN A 21 -1.48 0.06 19.34
CA GLN A 21 -2.89 0.09 19.00
C GLN A 21 -3.12 -0.78 17.77
N LEU A 22 -4.35 -1.15 17.53
CA LEU A 22 -4.77 -1.91 16.34
C LEU A 22 -5.47 -0.97 15.37
N PHE A 23 -4.93 -0.89 14.15
CA PHE A 23 -5.57 -0.23 13.03
C PHE A 23 -6.20 -1.26 12.10
N PHE A 24 -7.41 -1.03 11.65
CA PHE A 24 -8.12 -1.84 10.66
C PHE A 24 -9.20 -1.04 9.94
N VAL A 25 -9.70 -1.59 8.84
CA VAL A 25 -10.83 -1.05 8.08
C VAL A 25 -12.02 -1.99 8.20
N ALA A 26 -13.17 -1.46 8.56
CA ALA A 26 -14.43 -2.20 8.62
C ALA A 26 -15.58 -1.23 8.36
N ASN A 27 -16.66 -1.69 7.74
CA ASN A 27 -17.89 -0.93 7.54
C ASN A 27 -17.67 0.50 7.01
N ASN A 28 -16.81 0.65 6.00
CA ASN A 28 -16.41 1.94 5.41
C ASN A 28 -15.87 2.96 6.43
N LYS A 29 -15.18 2.47 7.46
CA LYS A 29 -14.52 3.31 8.46
C LYS A 29 -13.10 2.83 8.70
N LEU A 30 -12.23 3.79 8.99
CA LEU A 30 -10.92 3.56 9.57
C LEU A 30 -11.09 3.46 11.08
N HIS A 31 -10.51 2.44 11.68
CA HIS A 31 -10.57 2.19 13.11
C HIS A 31 -9.18 2.16 13.70
N VAL A 32 -9.00 2.82 14.84
CA VAL A 32 -7.84 2.63 15.72
C VAL A 32 -8.36 2.38 17.13
N ILE A 33 -8.01 1.25 17.71
CA ILE A 33 -8.39 0.88 19.07
C ILE A 33 -7.17 0.57 19.92
N ASP A 34 -7.28 0.83 21.21
CA ASP A 34 -6.27 0.43 22.18
C ASP A 34 -6.39 -1.08 22.54
N ARG A 35 -5.50 -1.56 23.39
CA ARG A 35 -5.48 -2.97 23.85
C ARG A 35 -6.71 -3.38 24.68
N LEU A 36 -7.51 -2.41 25.14
CA LEU A 36 -8.75 -2.64 25.88
C LEU A 36 -9.98 -2.58 24.98
N GLY A 37 -9.79 -2.29 23.69
CA GLY A 37 -10.88 -2.15 22.70
C GLY A 37 -11.51 -0.76 22.68
N ASN A 38 -10.93 0.23 23.37
CA ASN A 38 -11.42 1.60 23.31
C ASN A 38 -10.91 2.30 22.06
N TYR A 39 -11.76 3.10 21.42
CA TYR A 39 -11.36 3.91 20.29
C TYR A 39 -10.36 5.00 20.69
N VAL A 40 -9.36 5.20 19.82
CA VAL A 40 -8.41 6.29 19.94
C VAL A 40 -8.87 7.45 19.04
N SER A 41 -9.07 8.63 19.62
CA SER A 41 -9.48 9.83 18.87
C SER A 41 -8.49 10.14 17.73
N PRO A 42 -8.98 10.50 16.52
CA PRO A 42 -10.37 10.82 16.13
C PRO A 42 -11.19 9.62 15.66
N PHE A 43 -10.67 8.40 15.76
CA PHE A 43 -11.33 7.20 15.22
C PHE A 43 -12.56 6.78 16.03
N PRO A 44 -13.55 6.13 15.37
CA PRO A 44 -13.59 5.71 13.98
C PRO A 44 -13.90 6.86 13.00
N VAL A 45 -13.20 6.91 11.86
CA VAL A 45 -13.40 7.92 10.82
C VAL A 45 -14.05 7.29 9.61
N SER A 46 -15.17 7.86 9.14
CA SER A 46 -15.86 7.39 7.94
C SER A 46 -15.07 7.73 6.68
N ILE A 47 -15.02 6.78 5.75
CA ILE A 47 -14.45 6.96 4.41
C ILE A 47 -15.56 6.91 3.36
N ALA A 48 -15.41 7.71 2.30
CA ALA A 48 -16.37 7.74 1.21
C ALA A 48 -16.25 6.54 0.26
N GLN A 49 -15.12 5.85 0.29
CA GLN A 49 -14.81 4.74 -0.59
C GLN A 49 -15.57 3.48 -0.16
N GLN A 50 -16.20 2.87 -1.16
CA GLN A 50 -16.83 1.56 -1.00
C GLN A 50 -16.01 0.49 -1.73
N ASN A 51 -16.22 -0.78 -1.37
CA ASN A 51 -15.53 -1.91 -2.00
C ASN A 51 -14.00 -1.88 -1.86
N VAL A 52 -13.48 -1.31 -0.77
CA VAL A 52 -12.06 -1.44 -0.41
C VAL A 52 -11.72 -2.93 -0.35
N GLU A 53 -10.61 -3.31 -0.97
CA GLU A 53 -10.10 -4.68 -1.00
C GLU A 53 -8.77 -4.81 -0.26
N PHE A 54 -7.90 -3.80 -0.39
CA PHE A 54 -6.57 -3.79 0.19
C PHE A 54 -6.32 -2.56 1.04
N VAL A 55 -5.59 -2.76 2.11
CA VAL A 55 -5.22 -1.74 3.09
C VAL A 55 -3.73 -1.83 3.37
N THR A 56 -3.02 -0.72 3.38
CA THR A 56 -1.59 -0.68 3.72
C THR A 56 -1.32 0.48 4.66
N VAL A 57 -0.61 0.20 5.75
CA VAL A 57 -0.13 1.22 6.68
C VAL A 57 1.31 1.58 6.32
N ILE A 58 1.56 2.87 6.14
CA ILE A 58 2.88 3.40 5.77
C ILE A 58 3.39 4.34 6.86
N ASP A 59 4.60 4.11 7.31
CA ASP A 59 5.38 5.06 8.12
C ASP A 59 6.67 5.41 7.36
N TYR A 60 6.64 6.50 6.61
CA TYR A 60 7.74 6.86 5.70
C TYR A 60 9.07 7.09 6.42
N ASP A 61 9.04 7.66 7.61
CA ASP A 61 10.22 8.20 8.29
C ASP A 61 10.43 7.59 9.67
N ASN A 62 9.72 6.50 10.00
CA ASN A 62 9.63 5.93 11.36
C ASN A 62 9.22 6.99 12.42
N SER A 63 8.46 8.00 11.97
CA SER A 63 8.00 9.10 12.83
C SER A 63 6.67 8.83 13.51
N LYS A 64 6.07 7.65 13.21
CA LYS A 64 4.73 7.24 13.66
C LYS A 64 3.61 8.17 13.17
N LYS A 65 3.92 9.01 12.18
CA LYS A 65 2.92 9.76 11.40
C LYS A 65 2.44 8.89 10.26
N TYR A 66 1.63 7.92 10.61
CA TYR A 66 1.14 6.91 9.67
C TYR A 66 0.37 7.49 8.50
N ARG A 67 0.38 6.76 7.39
CA ARG A 67 -0.49 6.98 6.24
C ARG A 67 -1.23 5.68 5.98
N PHE A 68 -2.49 5.80 5.60
CA PHE A 68 -3.34 4.66 5.30
C PHE A 68 -3.65 4.68 3.81
N LEU A 69 -3.05 3.75 3.09
CA LEU A 69 -3.27 3.57 1.65
C LEU A 69 -4.35 2.52 1.46
N LEU A 70 -5.45 2.91 0.83
CA LEU A 70 -6.57 2.05 0.52
C LEU A 70 -6.63 1.79 -0.97
N ALA A 71 -6.96 0.57 -1.37
CA ALA A 71 -7.25 0.24 -2.75
C ALA A 71 -8.60 -0.46 -2.86
N ASP A 72 -9.38 -0.11 -3.88
CA ASP A 72 -10.64 -0.77 -4.17
C ASP A 72 -10.49 -1.87 -5.23
N LYS A 73 -11.58 -2.62 -5.44
CA LYS A 73 -11.65 -3.70 -6.43
C LYS A 73 -11.46 -3.25 -7.89
N SER A 74 -11.60 -1.96 -8.17
CA SER A 74 -11.40 -1.41 -9.52
C SER A 74 -9.97 -0.94 -9.78
N GLY A 75 -9.10 -0.98 -8.77
CA GLY A 75 -7.72 -0.50 -8.85
C GLY A 75 -7.55 0.98 -8.57
N LYS A 76 -8.52 1.62 -7.92
CA LYS A 76 -8.37 2.99 -7.42
C LYS A 76 -7.68 2.98 -6.07
N LEU A 77 -6.77 3.93 -5.87
CA LEU A 77 -5.95 4.08 -4.68
C LEU A 77 -6.22 5.44 -4.03
N TRP A 78 -6.41 5.45 -2.72
CA TRP A 78 -6.57 6.65 -1.89
C TRP A 78 -5.59 6.63 -0.74
N LEU A 79 -5.04 7.78 -0.42
CA LEU A 79 -4.11 7.94 0.70
C LEU A 79 -4.73 8.86 1.76
N TYR A 80 -4.73 8.38 2.98
CA TYR A 80 -5.22 9.11 4.16
C TYR A 80 -4.06 9.46 5.09
N ASP A 81 -4.20 10.57 5.79
CA ASP A 81 -3.27 10.95 6.85
C ASP A 81 -3.54 10.16 8.15
N ASN A 82 -2.74 10.41 9.17
CA ASN A 82 -2.87 9.74 10.47
C ASN A 82 -4.14 10.15 11.26
N GLU A 83 -4.87 11.17 10.83
CA GLU A 83 -6.14 11.56 11.42
C GLU A 83 -7.35 11.02 10.63
N GLY A 84 -7.07 10.26 9.57
CA GLY A 84 -8.10 9.68 8.72
C GLY A 84 -8.69 10.66 7.71
N ARG A 85 -8.01 11.77 7.42
CA ARG A 85 -8.40 12.71 6.37
C ARG A 85 -7.72 12.33 5.06
N MET A 86 -8.43 12.44 3.96
CA MET A 86 -7.81 12.23 2.64
C MET A 86 -6.65 13.22 2.45
N LEU A 87 -5.48 12.70 2.07
CA LEU A 87 -4.27 13.51 1.99
C LEU A 87 -4.38 14.53 0.86
N GLU A 88 -4.26 15.80 1.21
CA GLU A 88 -4.23 16.89 0.25
C GLU A 88 -3.05 16.73 -0.72
N GLY A 89 -3.29 16.95 -2.00
CA GLY A 89 -2.30 16.76 -3.06
C GLY A 89 -2.13 15.32 -3.56
N TRP A 90 -2.70 14.32 -2.89
CA TRP A 90 -2.84 12.99 -3.43
C TRP A 90 -4.15 12.92 -4.23
N LYS A 91 -4.02 12.91 -5.54
CA LYS A 91 -5.19 12.61 -6.38
C LYS A 91 -5.39 11.10 -6.40
N PRO A 92 -6.63 10.61 -6.21
CA PRO A 92 -6.90 9.19 -6.32
C PRO A 92 -6.30 8.62 -7.60
N LYS A 93 -5.42 7.63 -7.46
CA LYS A 93 -4.81 6.96 -8.60
C LYS A 93 -5.71 5.84 -9.05
N ASN A 94 -5.84 5.70 -10.35
CA ASN A 94 -6.55 4.58 -10.94
C ASN A 94 -5.57 3.80 -11.82
N VAL A 95 -5.32 2.56 -11.44
CA VAL A 95 -4.52 1.65 -12.26
C VAL A 95 -5.39 0.86 -13.25
N GLU A 96 -6.69 1.16 -13.29
CA GLU A 96 -7.68 0.71 -14.30
C GLU A 96 -7.96 -0.79 -14.34
N ALA A 97 -7.48 -1.54 -13.36
CA ALA A 97 -7.75 -2.96 -13.23
C ALA A 97 -7.45 -3.46 -11.81
N PRO A 98 -8.01 -4.64 -11.42
CA PRO A 98 -7.79 -5.21 -10.11
C PRO A 98 -6.33 -5.42 -9.77
N LEU A 99 -5.97 -5.03 -8.56
CA LEU A 99 -4.65 -5.30 -8.01
C LEU A 99 -4.48 -6.77 -7.66
N PHE A 100 -3.24 -7.23 -7.73
CA PHE A 100 -2.83 -8.56 -7.30
C PHE A 100 -2.76 -8.67 -5.76
N SER A 101 -2.21 -7.63 -5.12
CA SER A 101 -1.97 -7.59 -3.68
C SER A 101 -2.03 -6.14 -3.17
N ASN A 102 -1.80 -5.97 -1.88
CA ASN A 102 -1.60 -4.66 -1.27
C ASN A 102 -0.55 -3.85 -2.03
N SER A 103 -0.80 -2.54 -2.17
CA SER A 103 0.20 -1.62 -2.71
C SER A 103 1.18 -1.28 -1.61
N ASN A 104 2.43 -1.73 -1.73
CA ASN A 104 3.41 -1.65 -0.66
C ASN A 104 4.39 -0.48 -0.83
N HIS A 105 4.75 0.11 0.31
CA HIS A 105 5.79 1.11 0.40
C HIS A 105 7.17 0.45 0.50
N HIS A 106 8.11 0.96 -0.28
CA HIS A 106 9.51 0.56 -0.26
C HIS A 106 10.41 1.78 -0.11
N ARG A 107 11.24 1.78 0.94
CA ARG A 107 12.28 2.80 1.10
C ARG A 107 13.61 2.26 0.60
N LEU A 108 14.03 2.74 -0.57
CA LEU A 108 15.21 2.27 -1.27
C LEU A 108 16.22 3.42 -1.38
N ARG A 109 17.38 3.27 -0.72
CA ARG A 109 18.45 4.29 -0.75
C ARG A 109 17.96 5.70 -0.42
N GLY A 110 17.11 5.83 0.61
CA GLY A 110 16.57 7.10 1.08
C GLY A 110 15.44 7.68 0.24
N LYS A 111 15.03 7.00 -0.85
CA LYS A 111 13.86 7.36 -1.66
C LYS A 111 12.70 6.45 -1.36
N ASP A 112 11.49 7.00 -1.39
CA ASP A 112 10.28 6.28 -1.11
C ASP A 112 9.52 5.99 -2.39
N PHE A 113 9.10 4.75 -2.51
CA PHE A 113 8.32 4.25 -3.64
C PHE A 113 7.09 3.51 -3.13
N ILE A 114 6.00 3.62 -3.87
CA ILE A 114 4.79 2.82 -3.66
C ILE A 114 4.64 1.94 -4.90
N LEU A 115 4.68 0.62 -4.71
CA LEU A 115 4.49 -0.36 -5.76
C LEU A 115 3.06 -0.87 -5.73
N ALA A 116 2.37 -0.79 -6.88
CA ALA A 116 1.09 -1.43 -7.11
C ALA A 116 1.20 -2.38 -8.31
N LEU A 117 0.79 -3.63 -8.11
CA LEU A 117 0.84 -4.69 -9.12
C LEU A 117 -0.57 -5.10 -9.53
N ARG A 118 -0.88 -5.04 -10.81
CA ARG A 118 -2.13 -5.53 -11.37
C ARG A 118 -2.05 -7.02 -11.63
N LYS A 119 -3.17 -7.71 -11.52
CA LYS A 119 -3.28 -9.16 -11.81
C LYS A 119 -2.87 -9.53 -13.23
N ASP A 120 -3.07 -8.62 -14.19
CA ASP A 120 -2.73 -8.81 -15.60
C ASP A 120 -1.29 -8.43 -15.97
N GLY A 121 -0.42 -8.19 -14.98
CA GLY A 121 1.02 -8.03 -15.16
C GLY A 121 1.51 -6.61 -15.34
N TRP A 122 0.68 -5.60 -15.09
CA TRP A 122 1.17 -4.23 -15.08
C TRP A 122 1.68 -3.82 -13.69
N ALA A 123 2.88 -3.25 -13.66
CA ALA A 123 3.49 -2.67 -12.49
C ALA A 123 3.41 -1.14 -12.53
N TYR A 124 2.95 -0.54 -11.46
CA TYR A 124 2.96 0.90 -11.22
C TYR A 124 3.90 1.19 -10.07
N LEU A 125 4.94 1.96 -10.32
CA LEU A 125 5.83 2.46 -9.28
C LEU A 125 5.60 3.96 -9.14
N MET A 126 5.26 4.39 -7.94
CA MET A 126 4.84 5.77 -7.66
C MET A 126 5.71 6.41 -6.58
N THR A 127 5.80 7.72 -6.62
CA THR A 127 6.39 8.55 -5.56
C THR A 127 5.43 8.66 -4.36
N ARG A 128 5.89 9.27 -3.25
CA ARG A 128 5.02 9.63 -2.09
C ARG A 128 3.79 10.46 -2.47
N ARG A 129 3.83 11.18 -3.62
CA ARG A 129 2.72 12.00 -4.14
C ARG A 129 1.79 11.22 -5.05
N GLY A 130 2.06 9.94 -5.29
CA GLY A 130 1.31 9.10 -6.20
C GLY A 130 1.58 9.39 -7.67
N GLU A 131 2.64 10.09 -8.01
CA GLU A 131 3.08 10.31 -9.39
C GLU A 131 3.87 9.09 -9.87
N ASN A 132 3.61 8.63 -11.09
CA ASN A 132 4.37 7.54 -11.66
C ASN A 132 5.85 7.91 -11.77
N VAL A 133 6.72 7.00 -11.37
CA VAL A 133 8.16 7.08 -11.64
C VAL A 133 8.39 6.92 -13.15
N LYS A 134 9.41 7.59 -13.69
CA LYS A 134 9.76 7.47 -15.11
C LYS A 134 10.00 6.00 -15.49
N GLY A 135 9.39 5.55 -16.57
CA GLY A 135 9.42 4.15 -17.01
C GLY A 135 8.23 3.32 -16.55
N PHE A 136 7.32 3.91 -15.76
CA PHE A 136 6.09 3.25 -15.31
C PHE A 136 4.84 4.00 -15.81
N PRO A 137 3.71 3.29 -16.01
CA PRO A 137 3.51 1.85 -15.75
C PRO A 137 4.29 0.95 -16.70
N LEU A 138 4.73 -0.21 -16.20
CA LEU A 138 5.54 -1.18 -16.92
C LEU A 138 4.75 -2.46 -17.13
N ASN A 139 4.66 -2.95 -18.37
CA ASN A 139 4.09 -4.26 -18.66
C ASN A 139 5.19 -5.33 -18.45
N LEU A 140 4.93 -6.28 -17.57
CA LEU A 140 5.86 -7.35 -17.23
C LEU A 140 5.70 -8.58 -18.12
N ASP A 141 4.65 -8.62 -18.94
CA ASP A 141 4.30 -9.74 -19.83
C ASP A 141 4.12 -11.10 -19.07
N VAL A 142 3.75 -11.02 -17.80
CA VAL A 142 3.42 -12.16 -16.94
C VAL A 142 2.22 -11.83 -16.08
N ARG A 143 1.51 -12.84 -15.59
CA ARG A 143 0.46 -12.65 -14.59
C ARG A 143 1.08 -12.44 -13.21
N CYS A 144 0.57 -11.47 -12.46
CA CYS A 144 0.88 -11.34 -11.04
C CYS A 144 -0.17 -12.12 -10.24
N ASP A 145 0.12 -13.38 -9.91
CA ASP A 145 -0.80 -14.27 -9.21
C ASP A 145 -0.10 -15.23 -8.21
N GLY A 146 1.21 -15.08 -8.04
CA GLY A 146 2.02 -15.84 -7.09
C GLY A 146 2.61 -14.94 -6.00
N ASP A 147 3.92 -14.78 -5.97
CA ASP A 147 4.63 -14.00 -4.96
C ASP A 147 5.41 -12.83 -5.58
N TYR A 148 5.73 -11.83 -4.76
CA TYR A 148 6.77 -10.89 -5.11
C TYR A 148 7.69 -10.61 -3.92
N PHE A 149 8.96 -10.28 -4.21
CA PHE A 149 9.94 -9.90 -3.21
C PHE A 149 10.96 -8.91 -3.78
N LEU A 150 11.75 -8.32 -2.90
CA LEU A 150 12.80 -7.36 -3.24
C LEU A 150 14.16 -8.07 -3.21
N GLU A 151 14.88 -8.05 -4.34
CA GLU A 151 16.27 -8.44 -4.45
C GLU A 151 17.14 -7.19 -4.32
N SER A 152 17.72 -7.00 -3.11
CA SER A 152 18.49 -5.80 -2.80
C SER A 152 19.87 -5.79 -3.42
N GLY A 153 20.16 -4.78 -4.23
CA GLY A 153 21.48 -4.49 -4.78
C GLY A 153 22.20 -3.35 -4.06
N SER A 154 23.42 -3.05 -4.49
CA SER A 154 24.24 -1.95 -3.96
C SER A 154 23.75 -0.56 -4.41
N THR A 155 22.96 -0.47 -5.47
CA THR A 155 22.41 0.76 -6.05
C THR A 155 20.93 0.60 -6.34
N LEU A 156 20.23 1.68 -6.69
CA LEU A 156 18.85 1.61 -7.16
C LEU A 156 18.71 0.81 -8.46
N SER A 157 19.66 0.96 -9.38
CA SER A 157 19.64 0.25 -10.66
C SER A 157 19.93 -1.25 -10.54
N THR A 158 20.53 -1.69 -9.43
CA THR A 158 20.83 -3.10 -9.15
C THR A 158 19.90 -3.69 -8.09
N THR A 159 18.89 -2.94 -7.64
CA THR A 159 17.83 -3.41 -6.74
C THR A 159 16.60 -3.72 -7.59
N TYR A 160 16.09 -4.95 -7.48
CA TYR A 160 15.01 -5.45 -8.31
C TYR A 160 13.81 -5.88 -7.51
N PHE A 161 12.62 -5.55 -8.01
CA PHE A 161 11.40 -6.25 -7.65
C PHE A 161 11.32 -7.52 -8.49
N VAL A 162 11.12 -8.64 -7.84
CA VAL A 162 11.03 -9.96 -8.50
C VAL A 162 9.60 -10.46 -8.33
N ILE A 163 8.94 -10.75 -9.45
CA ILE A 163 7.61 -11.35 -9.48
C ILE A 163 7.79 -12.83 -9.85
N VAL A 164 7.10 -13.68 -9.11
CA VAL A 164 7.04 -15.13 -9.36
C VAL A 164 5.59 -15.50 -9.56
N SER A 165 5.21 -15.84 -10.78
CA SER A 165 3.86 -16.32 -11.11
C SER A 165 3.65 -17.75 -10.62
N ARG A 166 2.40 -18.16 -10.47
CA ARG A 166 2.08 -19.52 -10.01
C ARG A 166 2.57 -20.64 -10.92
N ASP A 167 2.76 -20.36 -12.19
CA ASP A 167 3.35 -21.30 -13.16
C ASP A 167 4.89 -21.41 -13.05
N GLY A 168 5.49 -20.66 -12.11
CA GLY A 168 6.94 -20.61 -11.89
C GLY A 168 7.69 -19.60 -12.75
N THR A 169 7.01 -18.88 -13.64
CA THR A 169 7.64 -17.81 -14.42
C THR A 169 8.14 -16.71 -13.50
N LYS A 170 9.38 -16.27 -13.72
CA LYS A 170 10.01 -15.17 -12.96
C LYS A 170 10.34 -14.01 -13.88
N VAL A 171 9.96 -12.83 -13.45
CA VAL A 171 10.37 -11.58 -14.06
C VAL A 171 10.91 -10.64 -12.99
N LYS A 172 11.94 -9.87 -13.32
CA LYS A 172 12.46 -8.85 -12.40
C LYS A 172 12.62 -7.53 -13.11
N PHE A 173 12.35 -6.45 -12.38
CA PHE A 173 12.50 -5.09 -12.87
C PHE A 173 13.02 -4.18 -11.77
N ASN A 174 13.75 -3.13 -12.15
CA ASN A 174 14.28 -2.13 -11.22
C ASN A 174 13.43 -0.85 -11.22
N VAL A 175 13.82 0.12 -10.38
CA VAL A 175 13.11 1.42 -10.28
C VAL A 175 13.23 2.31 -11.54
N GLU A 176 14.07 1.93 -12.50
CA GLU A 176 14.20 2.61 -13.79
C GLU A 176 13.30 1.98 -14.87
N GLY A 177 12.54 0.93 -14.52
CA GLY A 177 11.69 0.19 -15.45
C GLY A 177 12.46 -0.75 -16.39
N LYS A 178 13.68 -1.15 -16.03
CA LYS A 178 14.46 -2.15 -16.78
C LYS A 178 14.11 -3.55 -16.29
N ILE A 179 13.71 -4.39 -17.21
CA ILE A 179 13.46 -5.83 -17.01
C ILE A 179 14.77 -6.58 -17.22
#